data_a22c7bc94d31d7e24bc6ceb1c9efae3f
#
_entry.id   a22c7bc94d31d7e24bc6ceb1c9efae3f
#
_cell.length_a   1.000
_cell.length_b   1.000
_cell.length_c   1.000
_cell.angle_alpha   90.00
_cell.angle_beta   90.00
_cell.angle_gamma   90.00
#
_symmetry.space_group_name_H-M   'P 1'
#
loop_
_entity.id
_entity.type
_entity.pdbx_description
1 polymer ?
#
loop_
_entity_poly.entity_id
_entity_poly.type
_entity_poly.pdbx_seq_one_letter_code
_entity_poly.pdbx_strand_id
1 'polypeptide(L)'
;MKKIIAMLLVLVMSVTGLVGCGSSKGNEAGSTNASSDSDWAYIQDKGKLTVGITLFAPMNYYNEKNKLVGFDTEMAEAVTKKLGIDVEFTEINWDSKEVELSSKNIDCIWNGMCITEERKQNMSISDPYLYNTQAMVMKKSREKEIMKSVKGLTVTAEQGST
;
A
#
# COMPACT_ATOMS: atom_id res chain seq x y z
N MET A 1 -57.77 27.38 1.61
CA MET A 1 -57.87 26.02 2.19
C MET A 1 -56.47 25.55 2.49
N LYS A 2 -55.89 26.19 3.46
CA LYS A 2 -54.57 25.92 4.03
C LYS A 2 -54.84 25.60 5.50
N LYS A 3 -54.18 24.63 6.10
CA LYS A 3 -54.31 24.21 7.50
C LYS A 3 -55.08 22.91 7.72
N ILE A 4 -54.55 21.74 7.30
CA ILE A 4 -54.81 20.43 7.94
C ILE A 4 -53.76 19.45 7.38
N ILE A 5 -52.49 19.62 7.59
CA ILE A 5 -51.45 18.60 7.47
C ILE A 5 -50.33 18.99 8.43
N ALA A 6 -50.62 18.93 9.67
CA ALA A 6 -49.56 19.11 10.71
C ALA A 6 -50.03 18.48 12.04
N MET A 7 -50.34 17.18 12.02
CA MET A 7 -50.65 16.48 13.28
C MET A 7 -50.70 14.95 13.06
N LEU A 8 -49.59 14.36 12.67
CA LEU A 8 -49.48 12.90 12.67
C LEU A 8 -48.01 12.46 12.56
N LEU A 9 -47.20 12.94 13.49
CA LEU A 9 -45.79 12.51 13.59
C LEU A 9 -45.28 12.63 15.04
N VAL A 10 -46.02 12.05 15.97
CA VAL A 10 -45.56 11.77 17.31
C VAL A 10 -46.35 10.57 17.81
N LEU A 11 -45.85 9.36 17.65
CA LEU A 11 -46.06 8.26 18.57
C LEU A 11 -45.47 6.95 17.95
N VAL A 12 -44.23 6.67 18.17
CA VAL A 12 -43.71 5.32 18.45
C VAL A 12 -42.30 5.50 19.01
N MET A 13 -42.19 5.78 20.27
CA MET A 13 -41.03 5.47 21.10
C MET A 13 -41.48 4.48 22.17
N SER A 14 -40.64 3.54 22.44
CA SER A 14 -40.65 2.63 23.58
C SER A 14 -41.00 1.18 23.28
N VAL A 15 -39.96 0.36 22.99
CA VAL A 15 -39.83 -0.96 23.64
C VAL A 15 -38.36 -1.20 23.95
N THR A 16 -38.00 -1.02 25.18
CA THR A 16 -36.76 -1.49 25.80
C THR A 16 -36.87 -3.00 26.03
N GLY A 17 -35.91 -3.76 25.54
CA GLY A 17 -35.74 -5.18 25.77
C GLY A 17 -34.32 -5.48 26.28
N LEU A 18 -34.12 -5.56 27.57
CA LEU A 18 -32.95 -6.18 28.23
C LEU A 18 -32.99 -7.70 28.05
N VAL A 19 -31.92 -8.26 27.50
CA VAL A 19 -31.51 -9.68 27.72
C VAL A 19 -30.00 -9.64 27.58
N GLY A 20 -29.13 -9.88 28.55
CA GLY A 20 -29.05 -11.03 29.36
C GLY A 20 -27.68 -11.64 29.10
N CYS A 21 -26.65 -11.37 29.98
CA CYS A 21 -25.33 -12.01 29.94
C CYS A 21 -25.46 -13.55 30.07
N GLY A 22 -24.81 -14.29 29.18
CA GLY A 22 -24.57 -15.71 29.29
C GLY A 22 -23.11 -16.01 28.90
N SER A 23 -22.28 -16.29 29.92
CA SER A 23 -20.91 -16.81 29.71
C SER A 23 -20.95 -18.23 29.20
N SER A 24 -20.25 -18.49 28.08
CA SER A 24 -19.74 -19.83 27.82
C SER A 24 -18.37 -19.71 27.10
N LYS A 25 -17.36 -20.31 27.74
CA LYS A 25 -16.03 -20.52 27.22
C LYS A 25 -16.10 -21.46 25.99
N GLY A 26 -15.69 -21.01 24.85
CA GLY A 26 -15.42 -21.83 23.68
C GLY A 26 -14.18 -21.27 22.99
N ASN A 27 -13.16 -22.10 22.82
CA ASN A 27 -11.97 -21.84 22.04
C ASN A 27 -12.39 -21.50 20.61
N GLU A 28 -12.15 -20.28 20.17
CA GLU A 28 -12.25 -19.94 18.74
C GLU A 28 -10.92 -19.42 18.24
N ALA A 29 -10.45 -20.10 17.20
CA ALA A 29 -9.43 -19.61 16.31
C ALA A 29 -9.83 -18.23 15.78
N GLY A 30 -8.91 -17.25 15.89
CA GLY A 30 -9.17 -15.85 15.61
C GLY A 30 -9.65 -15.60 14.19
N SER A 31 -10.96 -15.43 14.04
CA SER A 31 -11.53 -14.67 12.95
C SER A 31 -11.52 -13.22 13.40
N THR A 32 -10.55 -12.44 12.96
CA THR A 32 -10.60 -10.98 13.09
C THR A 32 -11.73 -10.50 12.20
N ASN A 33 -12.88 -10.16 12.80
CA ASN A 33 -13.89 -9.35 12.13
C ASN A 33 -13.24 -8.01 11.77
N ALA A 34 -12.77 -7.88 10.53
CA ALA A 34 -12.42 -6.60 9.97
C ALA A 34 -13.66 -5.71 10.05
N SER A 35 -13.54 -4.55 10.70
CA SER A 35 -14.62 -3.55 10.69
C SER A 35 -14.91 -3.19 9.24
N SER A 36 -16.18 -2.91 8.91
CA SER A 36 -16.61 -2.52 7.55
C SER A 36 -15.87 -1.28 6.98
N ASP A 37 -15.11 -0.58 7.81
CA ASP A 37 -14.34 0.62 7.50
C ASP A 37 -12.82 0.37 7.36
N SER A 38 -12.36 -0.90 7.27
CA SER A 38 -10.94 -1.20 7.07
C SER A 38 -10.57 -1.12 5.59
N ASP A 39 -9.33 -0.70 5.29
CA ASP A 39 -8.79 -0.71 3.92
C ASP A 39 -8.85 -2.12 3.30
N TRP A 40 -8.69 -3.16 4.11
CA TRP A 40 -8.82 -4.53 3.65
C TRP A 40 -10.24 -4.87 3.20
N ALA A 41 -11.26 -4.46 3.95
CA ALA A 41 -12.66 -4.65 3.55
C ALA A 41 -12.97 -3.94 2.22
N TYR A 42 -12.46 -2.72 2.05
CA TYR A 42 -12.55 -1.98 0.79
C TYR A 42 -11.88 -2.73 -0.38
N ILE A 43 -10.68 -3.27 -0.19
CA ILE A 43 -9.95 -4.02 -1.22
C ILE A 43 -10.70 -5.31 -1.58
N GLN A 44 -11.25 -6.02 -0.58
CA GLN A 44 -12.04 -7.24 -0.81
C GLN A 44 -13.32 -6.95 -1.60
N ASP A 45 -14.03 -5.89 -1.26
CA ASP A 45 -15.25 -5.48 -1.98
C ASP A 45 -14.93 -5.08 -3.43
N LYS A 46 -13.82 -4.38 -3.65
CA LYS A 46 -13.30 -4.03 -4.97
C LYS A 46 -12.83 -5.26 -5.78
N GLY A 47 -12.45 -6.34 -5.12
CA GLY A 47 -11.98 -7.59 -5.73
C GLY A 47 -10.56 -7.51 -6.32
N LYS A 48 -9.86 -6.41 -6.16
CA LYS A 48 -8.50 -6.22 -6.69
C LYS A 48 -7.65 -5.30 -5.81
N LEU A 49 -6.33 -5.51 -5.87
CA LEU A 49 -5.30 -4.64 -5.29
C LEU A 49 -4.68 -3.80 -6.41
N THR A 50 -4.78 -2.47 -6.33
CA THR A 50 -4.09 -1.54 -7.25
C THR A 50 -2.74 -1.17 -6.67
N VAL A 51 -1.67 -1.60 -7.33
CA VAL A 51 -0.28 -1.48 -6.89
C VAL A 51 0.42 -0.36 -7.64
N GLY A 52 0.87 0.67 -6.95
CA GLY A 52 1.68 1.75 -7.51
C GLY A 52 3.14 1.31 -7.67
N ILE A 53 3.67 1.45 -8.87
CA ILE A 53 5.04 1.09 -9.22
C ILE A 53 5.73 2.19 -10.02
N THR A 54 7.07 2.16 -10.05
CA THR A 54 7.89 2.75 -11.11
C THR A 54 8.71 1.65 -11.78
N LEU A 55 9.19 1.88 -12.99
CA LEU A 55 10.06 0.93 -13.66
C LEU A 55 11.44 0.94 -13.02
N PHE A 56 11.73 -0.09 -12.25
CA PHE A 56 12.96 -0.24 -11.47
C PHE A 56 13.43 -1.70 -11.52
N ALA A 57 14.25 -2.05 -12.49
CA ALA A 57 14.83 -3.39 -12.58
C ALA A 57 15.81 -3.66 -11.43
N PRO A 58 15.81 -4.85 -10.83
CA PRO A 58 15.06 -6.06 -11.19
C PRO A 58 13.69 -6.19 -10.47
N MET A 59 13.18 -5.14 -9.83
CA MET A 59 11.97 -5.21 -9.01
C MET A 59 10.69 -5.18 -9.85
N ASN A 60 10.55 -4.17 -10.74
CA ASN A 60 9.42 -4.00 -11.65
C ASN A 60 9.97 -3.51 -13.00
N TYR A 61 9.82 -4.26 -14.08
CA TYR A 61 10.29 -3.85 -15.40
C TYR A 61 9.59 -4.63 -16.51
N TYR A 62 9.61 -4.10 -17.71
CA TYR A 62 9.10 -4.81 -18.89
C TYR A 62 10.19 -5.70 -19.51
N ASN A 63 9.87 -6.96 -19.74
CA ASN A 63 10.75 -7.88 -20.45
C ASN A 63 10.70 -7.65 -21.99
N GLU A 64 11.50 -8.42 -22.75
CA GLU A 64 11.54 -8.34 -24.22
C GLU A 64 10.19 -8.58 -24.92
N LYS A 65 9.23 -9.22 -24.24
CA LYS A 65 7.87 -9.48 -24.72
C LYS A 65 6.88 -8.40 -24.27
N ASN A 66 7.36 -7.28 -23.75
CA ASN A 66 6.56 -6.20 -23.19
C ASN A 66 5.59 -6.66 -22.08
N LYS A 67 5.98 -7.67 -21.31
CA LYS A 67 5.26 -8.12 -20.11
C LYS A 67 5.94 -7.53 -18.89
N LEU A 68 5.16 -6.94 -17.97
CA LEU A 68 5.65 -6.50 -16.65
C LEU A 68 6.08 -7.74 -15.86
N VAL A 69 7.30 -7.72 -15.37
CA VAL A 69 7.95 -8.80 -14.62
C VAL A 69 8.86 -8.20 -13.54
N GLY A 70 9.42 -9.03 -12.70
CA GLY A 70 10.38 -8.63 -11.69
C GLY A 70 10.00 -9.16 -10.32
N PHE A 71 10.92 -9.00 -9.37
CA PHE A 71 10.76 -9.59 -8.04
C PHE A 71 9.49 -9.10 -7.33
N ASP A 72 9.27 -7.78 -7.28
CA ASP A 72 8.10 -7.20 -6.63
C ASP A 72 6.81 -7.48 -7.40
N THR A 73 6.86 -7.46 -8.75
CA THR A 73 5.71 -7.84 -9.59
C THR A 73 5.25 -9.25 -9.29
N GLU A 74 6.17 -10.22 -9.32
CA GLU A 74 5.86 -11.64 -9.09
C GLU A 74 5.42 -11.90 -7.64
N MET A 75 5.99 -11.17 -6.67
CA MET A 75 5.59 -11.26 -5.28
C MET A 75 4.16 -10.73 -5.08
N ALA A 76 3.81 -9.59 -5.67
CA ALA A 76 2.47 -9.03 -5.60
C ALA A 76 1.44 -9.98 -6.24
N GLU A 77 1.74 -10.54 -7.42
CA GLU A 77 0.91 -11.57 -8.07
C GLU A 77 0.71 -12.82 -7.18
N ALA A 78 1.78 -13.28 -6.52
CA ALA A 78 1.70 -14.45 -5.64
C ALA A 78 0.88 -14.19 -4.37
N VAL A 79 0.99 -12.99 -3.79
CA VAL A 79 0.23 -12.59 -2.58
C VAL A 79 -1.25 -12.42 -2.91
N THR A 80 -1.59 -11.65 -3.95
CA THR A 80 -3.00 -11.43 -4.33
C THR A 80 -3.69 -12.71 -4.73
N LYS A 81 -2.99 -13.62 -5.41
CA LYS A 81 -3.50 -14.98 -5.69
C LYS A 81 -3.83 -15.75 -4.41
N LYS A 82 -3.01 -15.65 -3.36
CA LYS A 82 -3.29 -16.29 -2.05
C LYS A 82 -4.48 -15.64 -1.34
N LEU A 83 -4.66 -14.34 -1.52
CA LEU A 83 -5.77 -13.58 -0.95
C LEU A 83 -7.08 -13.76 -1.73
N GLY A 84 -7.04 -14.37 -2.92
CA GLY A 84 -8.21 -14.59 -3.76
C GLY A 84 -8.74 -13.34 -4.44
N ILE A 85 -7.88 -12.35 -4.69
CA ILE A 85 -8.19 -11.09 -5.38
C ILE A 85 -7.25 -10.90 -6.58
N ASP A 86 -7.65 -10.04 -7.52
CA ASP A 86 -6.81 -9.66 -8.65
C ASP A 86 -5.75 -8.62 -8.27
N VAL A 87 -4.73 -8.47 -9.11
CA VAL A 87 -3.74 -7.38 -9.00
C VAL A 87 -3.77 -6.52 -10.26
N GLU A 88 -3.69 -5.21 -10.06
CA GLU A 88 -3.52 -4.22 -11.13
C GLU A 88 -2.29 -3.36 -10.82
N PHE A 89 -1.39 -3.23 -11.79
CA PHE A 89 -0.20 -2.39 -11.63
C PHE A 89 -0.40 -1.05 -12.33
N THR A 90 -0.13 0.03 -11.59
CA THR A 90 -0.22 1.40 -12.09
C THR A 90 1.15 2.06 -12.00
N GLU A 91 1.69 2.49 -13.14
CA GLU A 91 2.90 3.31 -13.14
C GLU A 91 2.58 4.71 -12.61
N ILE A 92 3.30 5.13 -11.57
CA ILE A 92 3.12 6.42 -10.91
C ILE A 92 4.36 7.29 -11.06
N ASN A 93 4.21 8.59 -10.86
CA ASN A 93 5.35 9.45 -10.61
C ASN A 93 5.82 9.24 -9.16
N TRP A 94 7.10 8.91 -8.96
CA TRP A 94 7.64 8.61 -7.64
C TRP A 94 7.53 9.77 -6.65
N ASP A 95 7.63 11.00 -7.10
CA ASP A 95 7.50 12.19 -6.25
C ASP A 95 6.09 12.38 -5.71
N SER A 96 5.07 11.88 -6.42
CA SER A 96 3.66 11.97 -6.01
C SER A 96 3.12 10.73 -5.31
N LYS A 97 3.94 9.72 -5.01
CA LYS A 97 3.52 8.42 -4.47
C LYS A 97 2.61 8.49 -3.24
N GLU A 98 2.88 9.43 -2.32
CA GLU A 98 2.07 9.60 -1.11
C GLU A 98 0.69 10.21 -1.43
N VAL A 99 0.65 11.11 -2.42
CA VAL A 99 -0.60 11.69 -2.90
C VAL A 99 -1.45 10.64 -3.62
N GLU A 100 -0.83 9.81 -4.48
CA GLU A 100 -1.52 8.71 -5.15
C GLU A 100 -2.13 7.72 -4.14
N LEU A 101 -1.40 7.41 -3.07
CA LEU A 101 -1.88 6.53 -2.00
C LEU A 101 -3.02 7.18 -1.20
N SER A 102 -2.85 8.43 -0.75
CA SER A 102 -3.84 9.12 0.08
C SER A 102 -5.14 9.44 -0.66
N SER A 103 -5.07 9.67 -1.97
CA SER A 103 -6.24 9.89 -2.84
C SER A 103 -6.92 8.59 -3.29
N LYS A 104 -6.39 7.42 -2.90
CA LYS A 104 -6.88 6.09 -3.29
C LYS A 104 -6.84 5.81 -4.80
N ASN A 105 -5.95 6.48 -5.53
CA ASN A 105 -5.63 6.13 -6.91
C ASN A 105 -4.90 4.79 -6.98
N ILE A 106 -4.13 4.49 -5.93
CA ILE A 106 -3.48 3.20 -5.67
C ILE A 106 -3.81 2.75 -4.24
N ASP A 107 -3.79 1.45 -3.99
CA ASP A 107 -4.05 0.87 -2.68
C ASP A 107 -2.76 0.65 -1.88
N CYS A 108 -1.66 0.40 -2.58
CA CYS A 108 -0.34 0.28 -1.98
C CYS A 108 0.77 0.67 -2.96
N ILE A 109 1.94 0.97 -2.40
CA ILE A 109 3.20 1.14 -3.14
C ILE A 109 4.01 -0.14 -2.95
N TRP A 110 4.38 -0.82 -4.05
CA TRP A 110 5.19 -2.03 -3.99
C TRP A 110 6.28 -1.99 -5.04
N ASN A 111 7.41 -1.39 -4.67
CA ASN A 111 8.46 -1.04 -5.64
C ASN A 111 9.85 -0.93 -4.98
N GLY A 112 10.18 -1.83 -4.06
CA GLY A 112 11.48 -1.79 -3.37
C GLY A 112 11.71 -0.52 -2.55
N MET A 113 10.64 0.10 -2.04
CA MET A 113 10.72 1.35 -1.29
C MET A 113 11.48 1.17 0.02
N CYS A 114 12.49 2.02 0.26
CA CYS A 114 13.21 2.03 1.53
C CYS A 114 12.34 2.54 2.68
N ILE A 115 12.44 1.89 3.84
CA ILE A 115 11.77 2.30 5.07
C ILE A 115 12.55 3.45 5.70
N THR A 116 11.91 4.60 5.89
CA THR A 116 12.45 5.75 6.62
C THR A 116 11.49 6.21 7.70
N GLU A 117 11.99 6.87 8.73
CA GLU A 117 11.15 7.41 9.81
C GLU A 117 10.14 8.46 9.30
N GLU A 118 10.53 9.26 8.30
CA GLU A 118 9.65 10.22 7.65
C GLU A 118 8.47 9.52 6.98
N ARG A 119 8.73 8.48 6.18
CA ARG A 119 7.66 7.72 5.50
C ARG A 119 6.72 7.02 6.45
N LYS A 120 7.22 6.53 7.59
CA LYS A 120 6.37 5.92 8.63
C LYS A 120 5.37 6.90 9.26
N GLN A 121 5.63 8.19 9.19
CA GLN A 121 4.70 9.22 9.68
C GLN A 121 3.50 9.43 8.74
N ASN A 122 3.70 9.18 7.45
CA ASN A 122 2.74 9.49 6.41
C ASN A 122 1.98 8.26 5.87
N MET A 123 2.50 7.05 6.09
CA MET A 123 1.90 5.81 5.59
C MET A 123 2.19 4.62 6.49
N SER A 124 1.34 3.61 6.43
CA SER A 124 1.61 2.31 7.05
C SER A 124 2.59 1.52 6.19
N ILE A 125 3.67 1.04 6.77
CA ILE A 125 4.72 0.30 6.06
C ILE A 125 4.83 -1.10 6.65
N SER A 126 4.94 -2.12 5.80
CA SER A 126 5.14 -3.51 6.20
C SER A 126 6.51 -3.72 6.87
N ASP A 127 6.70 -4.87 7.47
CA ASP A 127 8.04 -5.34 7.81
C ASP A 127 8.91 -5.44 6.55
N PRO A 128 10.24 -5.23 6.67
CA PRO A 128 11.13 -5.35 5.54
C PRO A 128 11.19 -6.79 5.02
N TYR A 129 10.98 -6.98 3.73
CA TYR A 129 11.07 -8.28 3.08
C TYR A 129 12.37 -8.46 2.28
N LEU A 130 13.15 -7.38 2.11
CA LEU A 130 14.42 -7.35 1.40
C LEU A 130 15.36 -6.33 2.03
N TYR A 131 16.66 -6.64 2.05
CA TYR A 131 17.68 -5.67 2.41
C TYR A 131 18.17 -4.93 1.17
N ASN A 132 18.31 -3.62 1.28
CA ASN A 132 18.84 -2.75 0.25
C ASN A 132 20.09 -2.03 0.76
N THR A 133 21.07 -1.84 -0.11
CA THR A 133 22.31 -1.12 0.21
C THR A 133 22.56 -0.07 -0.86
N GLN A 134 22.72 1.17 -0.42
CA GLN A 134 23.15 2.23 -1.32
C GLN A 134 24.60 2.00 -1.74
N ALA A 135 24.84 2.11 -3.03
CA ALA A 135 26.16 1.90 -3.61
C ALA A 135 26.49 2.99 -4.64
N MET A 136 27.74 3.42 -4.64
CA MET A 136 28.23 4.31 -5.68
C MET A 136 28.70 3.47 -6.87
N VAL A 137 28.11 3.70 -8.04
CA VAL A 137 28.52 3.09 -9.30
C VAL A 137 29.48 4.00 -10.05
N MET A 138 30.63 3.48 -10.45
CA MET A 138 31.68 4.24 -11.13
C MET A 138 32.37 3.42 -12.21
N LYS A 139 33.04 4.10 -13.14
CA LYS A 139 33.90 3.40 -14.11
C LYS A 139 35.07 2.72 -13.38
N LYS A 140 35.33 1.44 -13.66
CA LYS A 140 36.42 0.67 -13.05
C LYS A 140 37.78 1.35 -13.16
N SER A 141 38.04 2.04 -14.28
CA SER A 141 39.27 2.81 -14.49
C SER A 141 39.47 3.97 -13.52
N ARG A 142 38.38 4.47 -12.87
CA ARG A 142 38.43 5.58 -11.93
C ARG A 142 38.39 5.15 -10.46
N GLU A 143 38.26 3.86 -10.18
CA GLU A 143 38.11 3.33 -8.81
C GLU A 143 39.21 3.85 -7.87
N LYS A 144 40.48 3.73 -8.26
CA LYS A 144 41.61 4.14 -7.40
C LYS A 144 41.63 5.64 -7.07
N GLU A 145 41.13 6.45 -7.99
CA GLU A 145 41.02 7.89 -7.81
C GLU A 145 39.86 8.24 -6.85
N ILE A 146 38.67 7.69 -7.15
CA ILE A 146 37.44 7.99 -6.43
C ILE A 146 37.46 7.44 -5.00
N MET A 147 38.05 6.26 -4.79
CA MET A 147 38.23 5.69 -3.45
C MET A 147 39.17 6.50 -2.55
N LYS A 148 40.02 7.35 -3.11
CA LYS A 148 40.85 8.29 -2.33
C LYS A 148 40.08 9.52 -1.86
N SER A 149 39.22 10.05 -2.69
CA SER A 149 38.42 11.24 -2.36
C SER A 149 37.25 11.38 -3.31
N VAL A 150 36.07 11.65 -2.78
CA VAL A 150 34.85 12.00 -3.53
C VAL A 150 34.69 13.51 -3.72
N LYS A 151 35.59 14.30 -3.17
CA LYS A 151 35.55 15.77 -3.22
C LYS A 151 35.65 16.27 -4.67
N GLY A 152 34.68 17.08 -5.10
CA GLY A 152 34.68 17.70 -6.42
C GLY A 152 34.14 16.78 -7.54
N LEU A 153 33.57 15.60 -7.19
CA LEU A 153 32.90 14.77 -8.15
C LEU A 153 31.47 15.27 -8.40
N THR A 154 31.02 15.11 -9.64
CA THR A 154 29.61 15.23 -9.98
C THR A 154 28.97 13.86 -9.80
N VAL A 155 27.96 13.79 -8.94
CA VAL A 155 27.18 12.57 -8.67
C VAL A 155 25.75 12.79 -9.15
N THR A 156 25.17 11.80 -9.78
CA THR A 156 23.75 11.78 -10.15
C THR A 156 23.02 10.78 -9.27
N ALA A 157 21.82 11.16 -8.84
CA ALA A 157 20.92 10.31 -8.09
C ALA A 157 19.48 10.56 -8.55
N GLU A 158 18.60 9.60 -8.32
CA GLU A 158 17.17 9.78 -8.56
C GLU A 158 16.59 10.69 -7.48
N GLN A 159 15.79 11.65 -7.89
CA GLN A 159 15.09 12.54 -6.97
C GLN A 159 14.08 11.73 -6.12
N GLY A 160 13.98 12.04 -4.83
CA GLY A 160 13.07 11.34 -3.92
C GLY A 160 13.50 9.91 -3.53
N SER A 161 14.70 9.46 -3.99
CA SER A 161 15.33 8.23 -3.46
C SER A 161 15.95 8.50 -2.08
N THR A 162 16.39 7.44 -1.39
CA THR A 162 17.07 7.54 -0.07
C THR A 162 18.57 7.48 -0.20
#